data_f15dd094d1d5322b99fb11184d5c05fb
#
_entry.id   f15dd094d1d5322b99fb11184d5c05fb
#
_cell.length_a   1.000
_cell.length_b   1.000
_cell.length_c   1.000
_cell.angle_alpha   90.00
_cell.angle_beta   90.00
_cell.angle_gamma   90.00
#
_symmetry.space_group_name_H-M   'P 1'
#
loop_
_entity.id
_entity.type
_entity.pdbx_description
1 polymer ?
#
loop_
_entity_poly.entity_id
_entity_poly.type
_entity_poly.pdbx_seq_one_letter_code
_entity_poly.pdbx_strand_id
1 'polypeptide(L)'
;MEIAKRNSHFIENFSSVGAGIIDSEFRNVVLTHIIGNYSTIIQMPLFLAIHGSPGEGKTFQTLQICHEHNVKVCYYSGAELSGNYERDSIIELSEDYKRACNYYNDGDYCVIIIDDFHLSPASTKKGVGTTVNSQLLTGYLMNLCDKAKSSQIDSVPIILLGNTFKNVYDPLKRDGRMDFYHWMPSLNLKKQIVNKLFRDYLSISELLKLDKFIEAYQNCPISFFAEIRNDITKSIIGDTIIKLGQQDIVKYINTVQRQQNIKIKISQLYQCAENRINATSLSNKGDEWEI
;
A
#
# COMPACT_ATOMS: atom_id res chain seq x y z
N MET A 1 19.26 -23.44 -21.52
CA MET A 1 19.28 -22.10 -20.91
C MET A 1 18.00 -22.01 -20.09
N GLU A 2 18.09 -22.40 -18.81
CA GLU A 2 16.94 -22.38 -17.90
C GLU A 2 16.61 -20.91 -17.60
N ILE A 3 15.41 -20.50 -18.03
CA ILE A 3 14.82 -19.23 -17.60
C ILE A 3 14.53 -19.40 -16.12
N ALA A 4 15.22 -18.65 -15.28
CA ALA A 4 14.96 -18.60 -13.86
C ALA A 4 13.46 -18.39 -13.65
N LYS A 5 12.80 -19.31 -12.93
CA LYS A 5 11.39 -19.18 -12.55
C LYS A 5 11.23 -17.83 -11.84
N ARG A 6 10.48 -16.90 -12.42
CA ARG A 6 10.04 -15.67 -11.76
C ARG A 6 9.31 -16.07 -10.46
N ASN A 7 9.61 -15.36 -9.39
CA ASN A 7 8.90 -15.51 -8.13
C ASN A 7 7.40 -15.29 -8.38
N SER A 8 6.59 -16.18 -7.86
CA SER A 8 5.12 -16.09 -7.89
C SER A 8 4.66 -14.74 -7.31
N HIS A 9 3.68 -14.08 -7.92
CA HIS A 9 3.03 -12.88 -7.36
C HIS A 9 2.18 -13.20 -6.11
N PHE A 10 2.02 -14.48 -5.76
CA PHE A 10 1.33 -14.89 -4.54
C PHE A 10 2.21 -14.69 -3.33
N ILE A 11 1.69 -13.93 -2.36
CA ILE A 11 2.36 -13.69 -1.08
C ILE A 11 2.10 -14.90 -0.17
N GLU A 12 3.13 -15.72 0.04
CA GLU A 12 3.04 -16.90 0.91
C GLU A 12 3.16 -16.55 2.41
N ASN A 13 3.93 -15.52 2.73
CA ASN A 13 4.18 -15.09 4.11
C ASN A 13 4.14 -13.56 4.20
N PHE A 14 3.02 -13.02 4.56
CA PHE A 14 2.93 -11.64 5.01
C PHE A 14 3.36 -11.61 6.48
N SER A 15 4.65 -11.35 6.73
CA SER A 15 5.10 -11.05 8.09
C SER A 15 4.52 -9.69 8.46
N SER A 16 3.41 -9.69 9.22
CA SER A 16 2.88 -8.49 9.81
C SER A 16 3.97 -7.87 10.68
N VAL A 17 4.50 -6.73 10.29
CA VAL A 17 5.35 -5.92 11.16
C VAL A 17 4.46 -5.36 12.27
N GLY A 18 4.18 -6.21 13.27
CA GLY A 18 3.32 -5.92 14.41
C GLY A 18 1.83 -5.78 14.03
N ALA A 19 0.91 -6.23 14.87
CA ALA A 19 -0.52 -6.05 14.67
C ALA A 19 -0.82 -4.55 14.49
N GLY A 20 -1.10 -4.12 13.26
CA GLY A 20 -1.48 -2.73 12.94
C GLY A 20 -2.81 -2.36 13.59
N ILE A 21 -3.15 -1.09 13.55
CA ILE A 21 -4.51 -0.63 13.86
C ILE A 21 -5.25 -0.57 12.53
N ILE A 22 -6.31 -1.36 12.42
CA ILE A 22 -7.15 -1.41 11.23
C ILE A 22 -8.44 -0.64 11.49
N ASP A 23 -8.78 0.23 10.57
CA ASP A 23 -10.05 0.95 10.62
C ASP A 23 -11.22 -0.01 10.38
N SER A 24 -12.29 0.13 11.15
CA SER A 24 -13.45 -0.76 11.08
C SER A 24 -14.26 -0.59 9.80
N GLU A 25 -14.40 0.64 9.29
CA GLU A 25 -15.09 0.91 8.04
C GLU A 25 -14.29 0.39 6.86
N PHE A 26 -12.98 0.65 6.82
CA PHE A 26 -12.08 0.13 5.80
C PHE A 26 -12.13 -1.41 5.76
N ARG A 27 -12.08 -2.06 6.93
CA ARG A 27 -12.25 -3.53 7.05
C ARG A 27 -13.56 -3.99 6.45
N ASN A 28 -14.66 -3.34 6.81
CA ASN A 28 -15.99 -3.70 6.31
C ASN A 28 -16.07 -3.58 4.79
N VAL A 29 -15.54 -2.50 4.21
CA VAL A 29 -15.53 -2.29 2.75
C VAL A 29 -14.75 -3.41 2.04
N VAL A 30 -13.53 -3.72 2.49
CA VAL A 30 -12.69 -4.76 1.89
C VAL A 30 -13.35 -6.14 2.00
N LEU A 31 -13.82 -6.51 3.19
CA LEU A 31 -14.44 -7.82 3.41
C LEU A 31 -15.78 -7.94 2.67
N THR A 32 -16.59 -6.89 2.62
CA THR A 32 -17.84 -6.89 1.85
C THR A 32 -17.57 -7.14 0.38
N HIS A 33 -16.55 -6.50 -0.19
CA HIS A 33 -16.16 -6.73 -1.58
C HIS A 33 -15.71 -8.17 -1.82
N ILE A 34 -14.86 -8.72 -0.96
CA ILE A 34 -14.37 -10.10 -1.09
C ILE A 34 -15.52 -11.09 -0.92
N ILE A 35 -16.27 -11.01 0.18
CA ILE A 35 -17.39 -11.92 0.48
C ILE A 35 -18.48 -11.83 -0.59
N GLY A 36 -18.83 -10.62 -1.02
CA GLY A 36 -19.88 -10.39 -2.01
C GLY A 36 -19.55 -11.00 -3.38
N ASN A 37 -18.29 -10.97 -3.80
CA ASN A 37 -17.85 -11.61 -5.06
C ASN A 37 -17.86 -13.13 -5.00
N TYR A 38 -17.67 -13.73 -3.81
CA TYR A 38 -17.74 -15.17 -3.61
C TYR A 38 -19.14 -15.65 -3.20
N SER A 39 -20.07 -14.72 -2.95
CA SER A 39 -21.45 -15.02 -2.55
C SER A 39 -22.40 -15.00 -3.75
N THR A 40 -23.34 -15.91 -3.79
CA THR A 40 -24.42 -15.92 -4.80
C THR A 40 -25.59 -15.01 -4.43
N ILE A 41 -25.54 -14.35 -3.26
CA ILE A 41 -26.66 -13.53 -2.73
C ILE A 41 -26.83 -12.24 -3.51
N ILE A 42 -25.72 -11.64 -3.93
CA ILE A 42 -25.70 -10.35 -4.63
C ILE A 42 -24.70 -10.36 -5.78
N GLN A 43 -24.94 -9.58 -6.81
CA GLN A 43 -23.98 -9.37 -7.88
C GLN A 43 -23.14 -8.15 -7.56
N MET A 44 -21.87 -8.37 -7.17
CA MET A 44 -20.92 -7.31 -6.87
C MET A 44 -20.10 -6.94 -8.11
N PRO A 45 -19.64 -5.68 -8.25
CA PRO A 45 -18.59 -5.32 -9.19
C PRO A 45 -17.33 -6.12 -8.92
N LEU A 46 -16.63 -6.52 -9.99
CA LEU A 46 -15.37 -7.28 -9.86
C LEU A 46 -14.25 -6.45 -9.24
N PHE A 47 -14.24 -5.13 -9.50
CA PHE A 47 -13.23 -4.21 -9.00
C PHE A 47 -13.72 -3.39 -7.81
N LEU A 48 -12.86 -3.30 -6.79
CA LEU A 48 -12.95 -2.28 -5.74
C LEU A 48 -11.75 -1.32 -5.89
N ALA A 49 -12.01 -0.07 -6.21
CA ALA A 49 -11.01 0.97 -6.31
C ALA A 49 -10.92 1.76 -5.00
N ILE A 50 -9.85 1.56 -4.24
CA ILE A 50 -9.57 2.30 -3.00
C ILE A 50 -8.60 3.42 -3.32
N HIS A 51 -9.03 4.68 -3.12
CA HIS A 51 -8.22 5.84 -3.42
C HIS A 51 -8.17 6.82 -2.24
N GLY A 52 -7.16 7.68 -2.24
CA GLY A 52 -6.94 8.69 -1.20
C GLY A 52 -5.50 9.13 -1.16
N SER A 53 -5.16 10.08 -0.29
CA SER A 53 -3.83 10.67 -0.21
C SER A 53 -2.72 9.61 -0.06
N PRO A 54 -1.54 9.84 -0.65
CA PRO A 54 -0.39 8.95 -0.49
C PRO A 54 0.04 8.89 0.98
N GLY A 55 0.57 7.73 1.40
CA GLY A 55 1.10 7.55 2.75
C GLY A 55 0.06 7.39 3.87
N GLU A 56 -1.23 7.24 3.55
CA GLU A 56 -2.31 7.03 4.55
C GLU A 56 -2.61 5.54 4.82
N GLY A 57 -1.74 4.63 4.41
CA GLY A 57 -1.78 3.22 4.82
C GLY A 57 -2.76 2.33 4.05
N LYS A 58 -3.24 2.73 2.86
CA LYS A 58 -4.17 1.91 2.03
C LYS A 58 -3.68 0.47 1.83
N THR A 59 -2.48 0.32 1.30
CA THR A 59 -1.86 -0.98 1.04
C THR A 59 -1.69 -1.80 2.31
N PHE A 60 -1.19 -1.15 3.38
CA PHE A 60 -0.99 -1.81 4.67
C PHE A 60 -2.29 -2.37 5.22
N GLN A 61 -3.37 -1.57 5.25
CA GLN A 61 -4.66 -2.00 5.78
C GLN A 61 -5.26 -3.15 4.95
N THR A 62 -5.20 -3.04 3.62
CA THR A 62 -5.73 -4.08 2.72
C THR A 62 -5.03 -5.42 2.93
N LEU A 63 -3.69 -5.42 2.93
CA LEU A 63 -2.88 -6.63 3.14
C LEU A 63 -3.09 -7.21 4.54
N GLN A 64 -3.14 -6.36 5.57
CA GLN A 64 -3.36 -6.82 6.94
C GLN A 64 -4.74 -7.46 7.13
N ILE A 65 -5.79 -6.91 6.51
CA ILE A 65 -7.13 -7.51 6.53
C ILE A 65 -7.11 -8.88 5.87
N CYS A 66 -6.51 -9.01 4.70
CA CYS A 66 -6.40 -10.29 4.02
C CYS A 66 -5.69 -11.33 4.89
N HIS A 67 -4.59 -10.94 5.52
CA HIS A 67 -3.84 -11.82 6.43
C HIS A 67 -4.67 -12.25 7.65
N GLU A 68 -5.34 -11.30 8.34
CA GLU A 68 -6.16 -11.59 9.52
C GLU A 68 -7.33 -12.55 9.23
N HIS A 69 -7.80 -12.57 7.97
CA HIS A 69 -8.94 -13.39 7.54
C HIS A 69 -8.53 -14.58 6.65
N ASN A 70 -7.24 -14.92 6.59
CA ASN A 70 -6.71 -16.04 5.81
C ASN A 70 -7.09 -15.99 4.32
N VAL A 71 -7.18 -14.79 3.74
CA VAL A 71 -7.39 -14.60 2.32
C VAL A 71 -6.04 -14.60 1.61
N LYS A 72 -5.84 -15.48 0.64
CA LYS A 72 -4.63 -15.51 -0.19
C LYS A 72 -4.56 -14.26 -1.07
N VAL A 73 -3.37 -13.72 -1.23
CA VAL A 73 -3.15 -12.50 -1.99
C VAL A 73 -2.25 -12.77 -3.17
N CYS A 74 -2.72 -12.44 -4.37
CA CYS A 74 -1.90 -12.26 -5.56
C CYS A 74 -1.66 -10.76 -5.74
N TYR A 75 -0.40 -10.31 -5.63
CA TYR A 75 -0.05 -8.90 -5.56
C TYR A 75 0.74 -8.43 -6.78
N TYR A 76 0.29 -7.33 -7.36
CA TYR A 76 0.95 -6.62 -8.45
C TYR A 76 1.19 -5.16 -8.08
N SER A 77 2.30 -4.59 -8.56
CA SER A 77 2.43 -3.14 -8.71
C SER A 77 1.84 -2.71 -10.06
N GLY A 78 1.18 -1.56 -10.10
CA GLY A 78 0.68 -0.99 -11.36
C GLY A 78 1.77 -0.79 -12.42
N ALA A 79 3.01 -0.53 -11.98
CA ALA A 79 4.15 -0.39 -12.87
C ALA A 79 4.55 -1.72 -13.53
N GLU A 80 4.41 -2.86 -12.84
CA GLU A 80 4.71 -4.21 -13.40
C GLU A 80 3.79 -4.55 -14.56
N LEU A 81 2.57 -4.01 -14.56
CA LEU A 81 1.63 -4.19 -15.67
C LEU A 81 2.06 -3.48 -16.96
N SER A 82 3.10 -2.65 -16.91
CA SER A 82 3.65 -2.00 -18.11
C SER A 82 4.42 -2.96 -19.02
N GLY A 83 5.00 -4.04 -18.46
CA GLY A 83 5.75 -5.09 -19.18
C GLY A 83 6.93 -4.57 -20.01
N ASN A 84 7.90 -5.43 -20.29
CA ASN A 84 9.01 -5.10 -21.21
C ASN A 84 8.63 -5.36 -22.68
N TYR A 85 7.69 -6.28 -22.92
CA TYR A 85 7.16 -6.59 -24.25
C TYR A 85 5.64 -6.50 -24.24
N GLU A 86 5.07 -6.20 -25.43
CA GLU A 86 3.63 -6.22 -25.63
C GLU A 86 3.05 -7.60 -25.25
N ARG A 87 2.02 -7.61 -24.41
CA ARG A 87 1.27 -8.79 -23.92
C ARG A 87 1.89 -9.59 -22.76
N ASP A 88 3.16 -9.48 -22.43
CA ASP A 88 3.77 -10.32 -21.37
C ASP A 88 3.04 -10.17 -20.02
N SER A 89 2.81 -8.93 -19.59
CA SER A 89 2.11 -8.64 -18.32
C SER A 89 0.67 -9.14 -18.30
N ILE A 90 -0.01 -9.15 -19.46
CA ILE A 90 -1.39 -9.64 -19.58
C ILE A 90 -1.41 -11.16 -19.49
N ILE A 91 -0.44 -11.83 -20.11
CA ILE A 91 -0.31 -13.29 -20.05
C ILE A 91 -0.07 -13.71 -18.59
N GLU A 92 0.88 -13.07 -17.90
CA GLU A 92 1.17 -13.34 -16.50
C GLU A 92 -0.07 -13.10 -15.59
N LEU A 93 -0.73 -11.95 -15.75
CA LEU A 93 -1.95 -11.65 -15.01
C LEU A 93 -3.08 -12.67 -15.31
N SER A 94 -3.20 -13.12 -16.56
CA SER A 94 -4.19 -14.12 -16.96
C SER A 94 -3.91 -15.50 -16.36
N GLU A 95 -2.65 -15.91 -16.29
CA GLU A 95 -2.24 -17.16 -15.69
C GLU A 95 -2.43 -17.14 -14.17
N ASP A 96 -2.03 -16.04 -13.52
CA ASP A 96 -2.23 -15.88 -12.08
C ASP A 96 -3.72 -15.73 -11.70
N TYR A 97 -4.54 -15.09 -12.56
CA TYR A 97 -5.99 -15.05 -12.36
C TYR A 97 -6.60 -16.46 -12.39
N LYS A 98 -6.21 -17.30 -13.36
CA LYS A 98 -6.65 -18.71 -13.44
C LYS A 98 -6.18 -19.50 -12.22
N ARG A 99 -4.95 -19.28 -11.77
CA ARG A 99 -4.41 -19.91 -10.55
C ARG A 99 -5.20 -19.49 -9.31
N ALA A 100 -5.55 -18.20 -9.21
CA ALA A 100 -6.39 -17.69 -8.13
C ALA A 100 -7.80 -18.31 -8.14
N CYS A 101 -8.40 -18.53 -9.33
CA CYS A 101 -9.67 -19.26 -9.45
C CYS A 101 -9.55 -20.72 -8.96
N ASN A 102 -8.42 -21.37 -9.22
CA ASN A 102 -8.19 -22.76 -8.75
C ASN A 102 -8.12 -22.85 -7.22
N TYR A 103 -7.60 -21.84 -6.51
CA TYR A 103 -7.62 -21.83 -5.05
C TYR A 103 -9.04 -21.90 -4.48
N TYR A 104 -10.02 -21.26 -5.11
CA TYR A 104 -11.42 -21.37 -4.69
C TYR A 104 -11.96 -22.79 -4.80
N ASN A 105 -11.60 -23.53 -5.85
CA ASN A 105 -11.98 -24.93 -6.03
C ASN A 105 -11.35 -25.84 -4.96
N ASP A 106 -10.21 -25.46 -4.42
CA ASP A 106 -9.50 -26.15 -3.34
C ASP A 106 -10.02 -25.76 -1.94
N GLY A 107 -11.02 -24.88 -1.85
CA GLY A 107 -11.61 -24.41 -0.59
C GLY A 107 -10.91 -23.19 0.03
N ASP A 108 -9.98 -22.57 -0.68
CA ASP A 108 -9.28 -21.35 -0.29
C ASP A 108 -9.86 -20.12 -1.01
N TYR A 109 -9.82 -18.97 -0.36
CA TYR A 109 -10.24 -17.70 -0.96
C TYR A 109 -9.03 -16.86 -1.31
N CYS A 110 -9.08 -16.22 -2.48
CA CYS A 110 -8.00 -15.41 -3.00
C CYS A 110 -8.52 -14.02 -3.40
N VAL A 111 -7.66 -13.02 -3.38
CA VAL A 111 -7.90 -11.69 -3.93
C VAL A 111 -6.68 -11.26 -4.74
N ILE A 112 -6.92 -10.59 -5.87
CA ILE A 112 -5.85 -9.94 -6.61
C ILE A 112 -5.80 -8.48 -6.17
N ILE A 113 -4.62 -8.01 -5.76
CA ILE A 113 -4.38 -6.62 -5.39
C ILE A 113 -3.44 -6.01 -6.42
N ILE A 114 -3.85 -4.91 -7.02
CA ILE A 114 -3.00 -4.12 -7.92
C ILE A 114 -2.77 -2.77 -7.24
N ASP A 115 -1.57 -2.60 -6.69
CA ASP A 115 -1.19 -1.38 -5.99
C ASP A 115 -0.63 -0.34 -6.97
N ASP A 116 -0.74 0.94 -6.60
CA ASP A 116 -0.36 2.06 -7.47
C ASP A 116 -0.96 1.96 -8.89
N PHE A 117 -2.22 1.54 -8.99
CA PHE A 117 -2.91 1.33 -10.26
C PHE A 117 -2.90 2.57 -11.17
N HIS A 118 -2.76 3.76 -10.59
CA HIS A 118 -2.63 5.03 -11.34
C HIS A 118 -1.33 5.11 -12.16
N LEU A 119 -0.35 4.23 -11.92
CA LEU A 119 0.89 4.07 -12.71
C LEU A 119 0.77 2.99 -13.79
N SER A 120 -0.32 2.25 -13.83
CA SER A 120 -0.53 1.19 -14.82
C SER A 120 -0.84 1.76 -16.20
N PRO A 121 -0.62 0.99 -17.28
CA PRO A 121 -0.99 1.39 -18.64
C PRO A 121 -2.51 1.65 -18.83
N ALA A 122 -3.36 1.11 -17.94
CA ALA A 122 -4.80 1.37 -17.96
C ALA A 122 -5.17 2.77 -17.43
N SER A 123 -4.19 3.54 -16.92
CA SER A 123 -4.32 4.91 -16.46
C SER A 123 -3.61 5.84 -17.43
N THR A 124 -4.35 6.47 -18.33
CA THR A 124 -3.79 7.35 -19.37
C THR A 124 -3.80 8.81 -18.92
N LYS A 125 -2.66 9.51 -19.02
CA LYS A 125 -2.65 10.97 -18.86
C LYS A 125 -3.40 11.61 -20.04
N LYS A 126 -4.26 12.60 -19.76
CA LYS A 126 -4.92 13.39 -20.82
C LYS A 126 -3.87 13.98 -21.77
N GLY A 127 -4.02 13.74 -23.08
CA GLY A 127 -3.12 14.27 -24.12
C GLY A 127 -1.98 13.36 -24.55
N VAL A 128 -1.78 12.20 -23.89
CA VAL A 128 -0.86 11.16 -24.35
C VAL A 128 -1.69 10.07 -25.04
N GLY A 129 -1.35 9.72 -26.27
CA GLY A 129 -2.05 8.67 -27.02
C GLY A 129 -2.04 7.34 -26.27
N THR A 130 -3.11 6.58 -26.40
CA THR A 130 -3.18 5.22 -25.83
C THR A 130 -2.17 4.33 -26.53
N THR A 131 -1.31 3.66 -25.76
CA THR A 131 -0.40 2.65 -26.28
C THR A 131 -1.13 1.33 -26.53
N VAL A 132 -0.56 0.45 -27.36
CA VAL A 132 -1.11 -0.89 -27.59
C VAL A 132 -1.26 -1.65 -26.25
N ASN A 133 -0.26 -1.58 -25.38
CA ASN A 133 -0.32 -2.19 -24.03
C ASN A 133 -1.46 -1.65 -23.18
N SER A 134 -1.72 -0.34 -23.25
CA SER A 134 -2.85 0.30 -22.56
C SER A 134 -4.20 -0.25 -23.04
N GLN A 135 -4.38 -0.38 -24.35
CA GLN A 135 -5.60 -0.92 -24.92
C GLN A 135 -5.79 -2.41 -24.61
N LEU A 136 -4.72 -3.20 -24.70
CA LEU A 136 -4.75 -4.62 -24.41
C LEU A 136 -5.06 -4.90 -22.93
N LEU A 137 -4.39 -4.22 -22.00
CA LEU A 137 -4.66 -4.37 -20.56
C LEU A 137 -6.08 -3.94 -20.21
N THR A 138 -6.52 -2.80 -20.72
CA THR A 138 -7.88 -2.31 -20.48
C THR A 138 -8.92 -3.28 -21.04
N GLY A 139 -8.72 -3.79 -22.26
CA GLY A 139 -9.57 -4.79 -22.89
C GLY A 139 -9.63 -6.09 -22.09
N TYR A 140 -8.49 -6.55 -21.57
CA TYR A 140 -8.43 -7.74 -20.72
C TYR A 140 -9.23 -7.54 -19.42
N LEU A 141 -9.01 -6.43 -18.71
CA LEU A 141 -9.73 -6.11 -17.48
C LEU A 141 -11.24 -5.98 -17.70
N MET A 142 -11.66 -5.38 -18.82
CA MET A 142 -13.09 -5.33 -19.19
C MET A 142 -13.67 -6.73 -19.42
N ASN A 143 -12.94 -7.60 -20.12
CA ASN A 143 -13.37 -8.98 -20.37
C ASN A 143 -13.50 -9.78 -19.06
N LEU A 144 -12.65 -9.54 -18.06
CA LEU A 144 -12.78 -10.15 -16.73
C LEU A 144 -14.10 -9.73 -16.07
N CYS A 145 -14.46 -8.44 -16.11
CA CYS A 145 -15.74 -7.96 -15.56
C CYS A 145 -16.95 -8.61 -16.25
N ASP A 146 -16.90 -8.73 -17.57
CA ASP A 146 -18.02 -9.26 -18.33
C ASP A 146 -18.19 -10.79 -18.11
N LYS A 147 -17.08 -11.52 -17.94
CA LYS A 147 -17.07 -12.93 -17.53
C LYS A 147 -17.60 -13.12 -16.11
N ALA A 148 -17.16 -12.32 -15.15
CA ALA A 148 -17.65 -12.38 -13.77
C ALA A 148 -19.16 -12.17 -13.66
N LYS A 149 -19.76 -11.38 -14.55
CA LYS A 149 -21.21 -11.21 -14.63
C LYS A 149 -21.95 -12.43 -15.18
N SER A 150 -21.31 -13.19 -16.08
CA SER A 150 -21.93 -14.35 -16.74
C SER A 150 -21.77 -15.66 -15.97
N SER A 151 -20.70 -15.80 -15.17
CA SER A 151 -20.48 -16.99 -14.33
C SER A 151 -19.84 -16.55 -13.00
N GLN A 152 -20.65 -16.45 -11.94
CA GLN A 152 -20.18 -16.09 -10.60
C GLN A 152 -19.23 -17.13 -9.99
N ILE A 153 -19.19 -18.35 -10.53
CA ILE A 153 -18.47 -19.48 -9.94
C ILE A 153 -16.94 -19.40 -10.16
N ASP A 154 -16.49 -18.65 -11.17
CA ASP A 154 -15.08 -18.60 -11.58
C ASP A 154 -14.48 -17.18 -11.49
N SER A 155 -15.01 -16.32 -10.64
CA SER A 155 -14.53 -14.95 -10.50
C SER A 155 -13.79 -14.73 -9.18
N VAL A 156 -12.59 -14.14 -9.26
CA VAL A 156 -11.78 -13.73 -8.13
C VAL A 156 -11.86 -12.21 -8.01
N PRO A 157 -12.20 -11.65 -6.83
CA PRO A 157 -12.27 -10.21 -6.62
C PRO A 157 -10.91 -9.54 -6.85
N ILE A 158 -10.95 -8.32 -7.37
CA ILE A 158 -9.75 -7.52 -7.64
C ILE A 158 -9.86 -6.19 -6.89
N ILE A 159 -8.86 -5.88 -6.08
CA ILE A 159 -8.75 -4.59 -5.37
C ILE A 159 -7.67 -3.75 -6.05
N LEU A 160 -8.06 -2.56 -6.50
CA LEU A 160 -7.18 -1.58 -7.11
C LEU A 160 -6.87 -0.49 -6.08
N LEU A 161 -5.59 -0.33 -5.75
CA LEU A 161 -5.15 0.72 -4.84
C LEU A 161 -4.49 1.84 -5.63
N GLY A 162 -4.75 3.09 -5.26
CA GLY A 162 -4.13 4.22 -5.94
C GLY A 162 -4.36 5.55 -5.23
N ASN A 163 -3.64 6.57 -5.66
CA ASN A 163 -3.87 7.92 -5.14
C ASN A 163 -5.06 8.59 -5.83
N THR A 164 -5.29 8.28 -7.10
CA THR A 164 -6.38 8.82 -7.91
C THR A 164 -6.76 7.85 -9.03
N PHE A 165 -8.04 7.85 -9.40
CA PHE A 165 -8.59 7.10 -10.53
C PHE A 165 -9.12 8.02 -11.65
N LYS A 166 -8.78 9.32 -11.59
CA LYS A 166 -9.26 10.32 -12.59
C LYS A 166 -8.87 9.94 -14.02
N ASN A 167 -7.67 9.39 -14.19
CA ASN A 167 -7.10 9.06 -15.49
C ASN A 167 -7.36 7.60 -15.93
N VAL A 168 -8.02 6.80 -15.12
CA VAL A 168 -8.41 5.44 -15.50
C VAL A 168 -9.48 5.50 -16.58
N TYR A 169 -9.37 4.60 -17.54
CA TYR A 169 -10.25 4.52 -18.70
C TYR A 169 -11.73 4.41 -18.29
N ASP A 170 -12.58 5.33 -18.76
CA ASP A 170 -13.96 5.47 -18.34
C ASP A 170 -14.81 4.19 -18.44
N PRO A 171 -14.68 3.35 -19.48
CA PRO A 171 -15.41 2.07 -19.54
C PRO A 171 -15.14 1.11 -18.39
N LEU A 172 -13.96 1.16 -17.73
CA LEU A 172 -13.70 0.36 -16.52
C LEU A 172 -14.43 0.91 -15.30
N LYS A 173 -14.68 2.22 -15.25
CA LYS A 173 -15.31 2.92 -14.11
C LYS A 173 -16.83 2.89 -14.13
N ARG A 174 -17.45 2.20 -15.12
CA ARG A 174 -18.92 2.13 -15.23
C ARG A 174 -19.51 1.32 -14.08
N ASP A 175 -20.72 1.73 -13.68
CA ASP A 175 -21.52 1.03 -12.70
C ASP A 175 -21.61 -0.48 -13.00
N GLY A 176 -21.48 -1.30 -11.98
CA GLY A 176 -21.45 -2.74 -12.06
C GLY A 176 -20.14 -3.36 -12.54
N ARG A 177 -19.06 -2.56 -12.79
CA ARG A 177 -17.71 -3.05 -13.03
C ARG A 177 -16.77 -2.69 -11.91
N MET A 178 -16.90 -1.47 -11.35
CA MET A 178 -15.98 -0.92 -10.35
C MET A 178 -16.76 -0.15 -9.29
N ASP A 179 -16.53 -0.50 -8.04
CA ASP A 179 -16.93 0.29 -6.87
C ASP A 179 -15.77 1.17 -6.43
N PHE A 180 -16.08 2.34 -5.84
CA PHE A 180 -15.09 3.30 -5.38
C PHE A 180 -15.20 3.50 -3.88
N TYR A 181 -14.06 3.47 -3.20
CA TYR A 181 -13.95 3.84 -1.80
C TYR A 181 -12.87 4.90 -1.62
N HIS A 182 -13.28 6.07 -1.11
CA HIS A 182 -12.34 7.14 -0.77
C HIS A 182 -11.84 6.96 0.66
N TRP A 183 -10.57 6.60 0.79
CA TRP A 183 -9.92 6.44 2.08
C TRP A 183 -9.34 7.75 2.59
N MET A 184 -9.79 8.16 3.78
CA MET A 184 -9.26 9.29 4.53
C MET A 184 -9.34 8.95 6.03
N PRO A 185 -8.21 8.66 6.69
CA PRO A 185 -8.22 8.31 8.10
C PRO A 185 -8.70 9.48 8.97
N SER A 186 -9.56 9.18 9.94
CA SER A 186 -9.99 10.16 10.91
C SER A 186 -8.83 10.60 11.82
N LEU A 187 -8.90 11.80 12.40
CA LEU A 187 -7.90 12.27 13.35
C LEU A 187 -7.76 11.31 14.55
N ASN A 188 -8.87 10.71 14.99
CA ASN A 188 -8.85 9.75 16.09
C ASN A 188 -8.06 8.49 15.71
N LEU A 189 -8.29 7.94 14.54
CA LEU A 189 -7.51 6.80 14.03
C LEU A 189 -6.03 7.17 13.87
N LYS A 190 -5.74 8.36 13.35
CA LYS A 190 -4.37 8.87 13.20
C LYS A 190 -3.67 8.95 14.58
N LYS A 191 -4.36 9.47 15.61
CA LYS A 191 -3.88 9.48 16.99
C LYS A 191 -3.58 8.06 17.50
N GLN A 192 -4.49 7.11 17.31
CA GLN A 192 -4.28 5.73 17.74
C GLN A 192 -3.05 5.11 17.08
N ILE A 193 -2.89 5.28 15.77
CA ILE A 193 -1.75 4.73 15.01
C ILE A 193 -0.44 5.37 15.49
N VAL A 194 -0.39 6.69 15.58
CA VAL A 194 0.83 7.42 15.98
C VAL A 194 1.19 7.14 17.43
N ASN A 195 0.21 7.05 18.33
CA ASN A 195 0.45 6.61 19.72
C ASN A 195 1.10 5.22 19.75
N LYS A 196 0.62 4.28 18.92
CA LYS A 196 1.21 2.95 18.85
C LYS A 196 2.65 3.00 18.28
N LEU A 197 2.92 3.86 17.29
CA LEU A 197 4.25 4.03 16.70
C LEU A 197 5.29 4.52 17.71
N PHE A 198 4.92 5.37 18.67
CA PHE A 198 5.83 6.01 19.61
C PHE A 198 5.76 5.48 21.04
N ARG A 199 4.84 4.58 21.34
CA ARG A 199 4.60 4.04 22.68
C ARG A 199 5.88 3.53 23.37
N ASP A 200 6.70 2.80 22.63
CA ASP A 200 7.91 2.18 23.18
C ASP A 200 9.09 3.17 23.27
N TYR A 201 9.00 4.30 22.59
CA TYR A 201 10.04 5.33 22.53
C TYR A 201 9.83 6.47 23.52
N LEU A 202 8.61 6.75 23.93
CA LEU A 202 8.28 7.86 24.84
C LEU A 202 8.06 7.36 26.27
N SER A 203 8.40 8.22 27.26
CA SER A 203 7.97 8.01 28.64
C SER A 203 6.48 8.33 28.78
N ILE A 204 5.84 7.89 29.88
CA ILE A 204 4.42 8.16 30.15
C ILE A 204 4.15 9.69 30.14
N SER A 205 5.02 10.50 30.74
CA SER A 205 4.88 11.96 30.78
C SER A 205 5.02 12.60 29.39
N GLU A 206 5.79 12.02 28.49
CA GLU A 206 5.93 12.51 27.11
C GLU A 206 4.77 12.04 26.22
N LEU A 207 4.22 10.84 26.45
CA LEU A 207 3.03 10.35 25.74
C LEU A 207 1.82 11.27 25.94
N LEU A 208 1.66 11.88 27.12
CA LEU A 208 0.59 12.85 27.38
C LEU A 208 0.68 14.12 26.51
N LYS A 209 1.84 14.39 25.93
CA LYS A 209 2.06 15.54 25.03
C LYS A 209 1.93 15.15 23.55
N LEU A 210 1.88 13.85 23.24
CA LEU A 210 1.90 13.35 21.87
C LEU A 210 0.65 13.78 21.08
N ASP A 211 -0.52 13.85 21.71
CA ASP A 211 -1.75 14.27 21.05
C ASP A 211 -1.65 15.70 20.51
N LYS A 212 -1.02 16.63 21.25
CA LYS A 212 -0.78 18.00 20.76
C LYS A 212 0.17 18.04 19.59
N PHE A 213 1.19 17.17 19.57
CA PHE A 213 2.08 17.01 18.44
C PHE A 213 1.31 16.52 17.20
N ILE A 214 0.45 15.50 17.34
CA ILE A 214 -0.35 14.97 16.24
C ILE A 214 -1.31 16.02 15.70
N GLU A 215 -1.96 16.79 16.57
CA GLU A 215 -2.86 17.89 16.20
C GLU A 215 -2.14 19.00 15.43
N ALA A 216 -0.90 19.35 15.82
CA ALA A 216 -0.09 20.33 15.11
C ALA A 216 0.24 19.90 13.67
N TYR A 217 0.36 18.58 13.43
CA TYR A 217 0.68 18.01 12.12
C TYR A 217 -0.45 17.15 11.54
N GLN A 218 -1.71 17.41 11.90
CA GLN A 218 -2.86 16.58 11.51
C GLN A 218 -3.06 16.44 10.00
N ASN A 219 -2.62 17.43 9.22
CA ASN A 219 -2.69 17.44 7.76
C ASN A 219 -1.59 16.59 7.10
N CYS A 220 -0.59 16.16 7.87
CA CYS A 220 0.44 15.29 7.37
C CYS A 220 -0.06 13.84 7.29
N PRO A 221 0.38 13.03 6.31
CA PRO A 221 -0.01 11.64 6.19
C PRO A 221 0.57 10.79 7.33
N ILE A 222 0.01 9.60 7.55
CA ILE A 222 0.51 8.65 8.57
C ILE A 222 1.98 8.30 8.34
N SER A 223 2.40 8.18 7.08
CA SER A 223 3.81 7.94 6.72
C SER A 223 4.76 9.01 7.23
N PHE A 224 4.33 10.27 7.33
CA PHE A 224 5.15 11.35 7.91
C PHE A 224 5.60 11.03 9.32
N PHE A 225 4.70 10.53 10.17
CA PHE A 225 5.02 10.16 11.55
C PHE A 225 5.91 8.91 11.62
N ALA A 226 5.69 7.95 10.71
CA ALA A 226 6.56 6.77 10.60
C ALA A 226 7.99 7.16 10.21
N GLU A 227 8.11 8.12 9.29
CA GLU A 227 9.42 8.62 8.87
C GLU A 227 10.13 9.45 9.95
N ILE A 228 9.42 10.20 10.79
CA ILE A 228 10.01 10.85 11.98
C ILE A 228 10.62 9.80 12.90
N ARG A 229 9.94 8.68 13.14
CA ARG A 229 10.50 7.57 13.92
C ARG A 229 11.76 7.02 13.27
N ASN A 230 11.78 6.88 11.95
CA ASN A 230 12.94 6.40 11.20
C ASN A 230 14.12 7.37 11.31
N ASP A 231 13.89 8.70 11.27
CA ASP A 231 14.94 9.71 11.39
C ASP A 231 15.59 9.68 12.78
N ILE A 232 14.79 9.50 13.82
CA ILE A 232 15.30 9.31 15.18
C ILE A 232 16.19 8.05 15.25
N THR A 233 15.74 6.95 14.64
CA THR A 233 16.52 5.72 14.60
C THR A 233 17.83 5.91 13.82
N LYS A 234 17.79 6.62 12.68
CA LYS A 234 19.00 6.97 11.91
C LYS A 234 19.97 7.81 12.72
N SER A 235 19.48 8.80 13.49
CA SER A 235 20.33 9.60 14.38
C SER A 235 21.05 8.74 15.41
N ILE A 236 20.37 7.78 16.03
CA ILE A 236 20.93 6.85 17.01
C ILE A 236 22.00 5.95 16.38
N ILE A 237 21.73 5.46 15.16
CA ILE A 237 22.73 4.70 14.39
C ILE A 237 23.97 5.57 14.14
N GLY A 238 23.78 6.82 13.70
CA GLY A 238 24.86 7.78 13.49
C GLY A 238 25.69 8.01 14.73
N ASP A 239 25.06 8.26 15.89
CA ASP A 239 25.74 8.42 17.18
C ASP A 239 26.53 7.16 17.57
N THR A 240 25.98 5.98 17.27
CA THR A 240 26.65 4.71 17.54
C THR A 240 27.90 4.54 16.68
N ILE A 241 27.84 4.91 15.39
CA ILE A 241 28.98 4.87 14.47
C ILE A 241 30.09 5.81 14.98
N ILE A 242 29.71 7.04 15.35
CA ILE A 242 30.70 8.03 15.87
C ILE A 242 31.37 7.51 17.15
N LYS A 243 30.58 6.94 18.08
CA LYS A 243 31.11 6.42 19.36
C LYS A 243 32.06 5.22 19.20
N LEU A 244 31.74 4.33 18.25
CA LEU A 244 32.54 3.13 18.03
C LEU A 244 33.83 3.39 17.20
N GLY A 245 33.89 4.50 16.45
CA GLY A 245 34.94 4.76 15.48
C GLY A 245 35.00 3.70 14.38
N GLN A 246 36.13 3.52 13.74
CA GLN A 246 36.26 2.55 12.64
C GLN A 246 36.19 1.11 13.15
N GLN A 247 35.12 0.40 12.77
CA GLN A 247 34.83 -1.00 13.16
C GLN A 247 34.32 -1.80 11.97
N ASP A 248 34.28 -3.13 12.14
CA ASP A 248 33.60 -4.04 11.23
C ASP A 248 32.06 -3.82 11.26
N ILE A 249 31.40 -3.99 10.11
CA ILE A 249 29.96 -3.79 9.97
C ILE A 249 29.15 -4.68 10.91
N VAL A 250 29.61 -5.89 11.18
CA VAL A 250 28.94 -6.84 12.09
C VAL A 250 28.90 -6.28 13.51
N LYS A 251 29.97 -5.60 13.95
CA LYS A 251 30.03 -4.98 15.28
C LYS A 251 29.04 -3.81 15.41
N TYR A 252 28.89 -2.98 14.36
CA TYR A 252 27.86 -1.94 14.33
C TYR A 252 26.45 -2.53 14.43
N ILE A 253 26.14 -3.50 13.58
CA ILE A 253 24.82 -4.16 13.56
C ILE A 253 24.49 -4.74 14.94
N ASN A 254 25.40 -5.54 15.52
CA ASN A 254 25.20 -6.14 16.83
C ASN A 254 25.02 -5.11 17.94
N THR A 255 25.74 -3.97 17.87
CA THR A 255 25.61 -2.92 18.88
C THR A 255 24.28 -2.19 18.78
N VAL A 256 23.83 -1.86 17.57
CA VAL A 256 22.54 -1.22 17.32
C VAL A 256 21.37 -2.15 17.73
N GLN A 257 21.43 -3.45 17.39
CA GLN A 257 20.41 -4.43 17.75
C GLN A 257 20.24 -4.63 19.26
N ARG A 258 21.31 -4.42 20.04
CA ARG A 258 21.27 -4.51 21.51
C ARG A 258 20.72 -3.26 22.19
N GLN A 259 20.51 -2.16 21.47
CA GLN A 259 19.94 -0.92 22.00
C GLN A 259 18.41 -1.00 22.10
N GLN A 260 17.89 -1.85 22.97
CA GLN A 260 16.44 -2.14 23.07
C GLN A 260 15.61 -1.08 23.80
N ASN A 261 16.21 -0.10 24.48
CA ASN A 261 15.47 0.86 25.35
C ASN A 261 15.78 2.32 25.00
N ILE A 262 15.56 2.68 23.75
CA ILE A 262 15.73 4.06 23.31
C ILE A 262 14.55 4.89 23.80
N LYS A 263 14.83 5.87 24.70
CA LYS A 263 13.82 6.85 25.13
C LYS A 263 14.13 8.21 24.51
N ILE A 264 13.10 8.82 23.97
CA ILE A 264 13.19 10.12 23.30
C ILE A 264 12.25 11.12 24.00
N LYS A 265 12.47 12.40 23.74
CA LYS A 265 11.61 13.50 24.20
C LYS A 265 10.73 13.98 23.06
N ILE A 266 9.56 14.50 23.39
CA ILE A 266 8.63 15.07 22.40
C ILE A 266 9.27 16.22 21.60
N SER A 267 10.21 16.97 22.20
CA SER A 267 10.96 18.03 21.51
C SER A 267 11.76 17.52 20.31
N GLN A 268 12.27 16.30 20.37
CA GLN A 268 12.98 15.67 19.24
C GLN A 268 12.03 15.36 18.09
N LEU A 269 10.75 14.99 18.40
CA LEU A 269 9.73 14.79 17.36
C LEU A 269 9.44 16.09 16.61
N TYR A 270 9.27 17.20 17.36
CA TYR A 270 9.06 18.53 16.75
C TYR A 270 10.25 18.92 15.87
N GLN A 271 11.47 18.75 16.35
CA GLN A 271 12.66 19.07 15.57
C GLN A 271 12.76 18.25 14.29
N CYS A 272 12.50 16.94 14.36
CA CYS A 272 12.48 16.07 13.15
C CYS A 272 11.36 16.48 12.19
N ALA A 273 10.18 16.82 12.70
CA ALA A 273 9.05 17.27 11.88
C ALA A 273 9.37 18.57 11.13
N GLU A 274 9.93 19.57 11.82
CA GLU A 274 10.34 20.84 11.20
C GLU A 274 11.43 20.62 10.14
N ASN A 275 12.45 19.81 10.44
CA ASN A 275 13.50 19.48 9.48
C ASN A 275 12.94 18.84 8.20
N ARG A 276 11.97 17.94 8.33
CA ARG A 276 11.31 17.31 7.16
C ARG A 276 10.50 18.29 6.34
N ILE A 277 9.71 19.14 6.98
CA ILE A 277 8.91 20.16 6.28
C ILE A 277 9.83 21.13 5.54
N ASN A 278 10.92 21.57 6.20
CA ASN A 278 11.88 22.47 5.58
C ASN A 278 12.61 21.81 4.39
N ALA A 279 13.01 20.53 4.53
CA ALA A 279 13.65 19.79 3.44
C ALA A 279 12.70 19.63 2.23
N THR A 280 11.41 19.33 2.48
CA THR A 280 10.41 19.22 1.40
C THR A 280 10.16 20.59 0.73
N SER A 281 10.13 21.68 1.50
CA SER A 281 9.96 23.02 0.94
C SER A 281 11.17 23.49 0.13
N LEU A 282 12.38 23.04 0.47
CA LEU A 282 13.59 23.34 -0.29
C LEU A 282 13.65 22.52 -1.59
N SER A 283 13.24 21.25 -1.58
CA SER A 283 13.19 20.44 -2.80
C SER A 283 12.18 20.98 -3.82
N ASN A 284 11.06 21.50 -3.36
CA ASN A 284 10.05 22.13 -4.23
C ASN A 284 10.49 23.49 -4.79
N LYS A 285 11.52 24.13 -4.20
CA LYS A 285 12.13 25.37 -4.72
C LYS A 285 13.32 25.10 -5.64
N GLY A 286 13.85 23.89 -5.65
CA GLY A 286 15.02 23.50 -6.45
C GLY A 286 14.75 23.28 -7.93
N ASP A 287 13.48 23.28 -8.38
CA ASP A 287 13.11 23.14 -9.79
C ASP A 287 13.23 24.46 -10.61
N GLU A 288 13.75 25.53 -10.01
CA GLU A 288 14.06 26.80 -10.67
C GLU A 288 15.53 26.93 -11.13
N TRP A 289 16.20 25.83 -11.47
CA TRP A 289 17.44 25.91 -12.22
C TRP A 289 17.11 25.92 -13.71
N GLU A 290 16.62 27.07 -14.21
CA GLU A 290 16.69 27.38 -15.62
C GLU A 290 18.17 27.59 -15.99
N ILE A 291 18.65 26.76 -16.93
CA ILE A 291 19.86 27.03 -17.73
C ILE A 291 19.44 27.74 -18.99
#